data_dc59a967f25c01d29a1b646fa0182b69
#
_entry.id   dc59a967f25c01d29a1b646fa0182b69
#
_cell.length_a   1.000
_cell.length_b   1.000
_cell.length_c   1.000
_cell.angle_alpha   90.00
_cell.angle_beta   90.00
_cell.angle_gamma   90.00
#
_symmetry.space_group_name_H-M   'P 1'
#
loop_
_entity.id
_entity.type
_entity.pdbx_description
1 polymer ?
#
loop_
_entity_poly.entity_id
_entity_poly.type
_entity_poly.pdbx_seq_one_letter_code
_entity_poly.pdbx_strand_id
1 'polypeptide(L)'
;MFAFQGLRPSVISNLSTAVRSATFARLSFPAHLLTLQYVGVPLSGHIGKSTSGRYSALQPLGPNDGLTLLADELVPGGVVVTDIGLDHYYRDPMIDLKTLALAYVVFEELQRRGKETE
;
A
#
# COMPACT_ATOMS: atom_id res chain seq x y z
N MET A 1 20.49 -1.57 -9.66
CA MET A 1 20.77 -1.92 -8.26
C MET A 1 20.63 -0.62 -7.45
N PHE A 2 19.59 -0.47 -6.66
CA PHE A 2 19.55 0.60 -5.68
C PHE A 2 20.52 0.22 -4.57
N ALA A 3 21.63 0.94 -4.47
CA ALA A 3 22.49 0.84 -3.32
C ALA A 3 21.72 1.44 -2.13
N PHE A 4 21.27 0.60 -1.23
CA PHE A 4 20.82 1.01 0.10
C PHE A 4 22.04 1.42 0.94
N GLN A 5 22.87 2.32 0.36
CA GLN A 5 24.06 2.80 1.04
C GLN A 5 23.61 3.57 2.30
N GLY A 6 24.03 3.07 3.43
CA GLY A 6 23.74 3.66 4.73
C GLY A 6 22.60 3.03 5.52
N LEU A 7 21.81 2.09 4.97
CA LEU A 7 20.82 1.36 5.73
C LEU A 7 21.45 0.18 6.48
N ARG A 8 21.07 0.03 7.74
CA ARG A 8 21.48 -1.15 8.52
C ARG A 8 20.85 -2.41 7.93
N PRO A 9 21.58 -3.56 7.88
CA PRO A 9 21.01 -4.82 7.40
C PRO A 9 19.69 -5.21 8.05
N SER A 10 19.48 -4.86 9.31
CA SER A 10 18.22 -5.10 10.04
C SER A 10 17.03 -4.36 9.43
N VAL A 11 17.23 -3.16 8.89
CA VAL A 11 16.16 -2.40 8.22
C VAL A 11 15.75 -3.09 6.93
N ILE A 12 16.71 -3.60 6.17
CA ILE A 12 16.44 -4.32 4.92
C ILE A 12 15.69 -5.63 5.20
N SER A 13 16.10 -6.38 6.22
CA SER A 13 15.43 -7.63 6.58
C SER A 13 13.97 -7.41 7.00
N ASN A 14 13.67 -6.29 7.67
CA ASN A 14 12.31 -5.92 8.06
C ASN A 14 11.39 -5.64 6.86
N LEU A 15 11.93 -5.44 5.66
CA LEU A 15 11.17 -5.28 4.44
C LEU A 15 10.88 -6.61 3.73
N SER A 16 11.43 -7.71 4.21
CA SER A 16 11.17 -9.03 3.62
C SER A 16 9.74 -9.49 3.89
N THR A 17 9.15 -10.22 2.93
CA THR A 17 7.80 -10.78 3.05
C THR A 17 7.61 -11.60 4.31
N ALA A 18 8.59 -12.45 4.66
CA ALA A 18 8.51 -13.30 5.83
C ALA A 18 8.42 -12.50 7.14
N VAL A 19 9.25 -11.46 7.30
CA VAL A 19 9.23 -10.60 8.49
C VAL A 19 7.97 -9.74 8.53
N ARG A 20 7.55 -9.20 7.39
CA ARG A 20 6.32 -8.39 7.29
C ARG A 20 5.09 -9.22 7.65
N SER A 21 4.96 -10.42 7.10
CA SER A 21 3.83 -11.32 7.40
C SER A 21 3.80 -11.70 8.87
N ALA A 22 4.94 -12.04 9.47
CA ALA A 22 5.03 -12.37 10.90
C ALA A 22 4.69 -11.16 11.79
N THR A 23 5.07 -9.95 11.38
CA THR A 23 4.73 -8.72 12.08
C THR A 23 3.23 -8.44 11.98
N PHE A 24 2.66 -8.50 10.78
CA PHE A 24 1.25 -8.22 10.53
C PHE A 24 0.32 -9.19 11.27
N ALA A 25 0.71 -10.46 11.39
CA ALA A 25 -0.06 -11.43 12.14
C ALA A 25 -0.21 -11.09 13.65
N ARG A 26 0.69 -10.24 14.16
CA ARG A 26 0.68 -9.79 15.56
C ARG A 26 0.14 -8.38 15.76
N LEU A 27 -0.09 -7.63 14.66
CA LEU A 27 -0.64 -6.28 14.75
C LEU A 27 -2.11 -6.32 15.11
N SER A 28 -2.48 -5.49 16.06
CA SER A 28 -3.86 -5.24 16.45
C SER A 28 -4.04 -3.74 16.64
N PHE A 29 -5.03 -3.18 15.99
CA PHE A 29 -5.37 -1.78 16.13
C PHE A 29 -6.59 -1.62 17.03
N PRO A 30 -6.61 -0.61 17.91
CA PRO A 30 -7.79 -0.30 18.71
C PRO A 30 -9.03 -0.11 17.82
N ALA A 31 -10.16 -0.64 18.26
CA ALA A 31 -11.41 -0.60 17.48
C ALA A 31 -11.90 0.82 17.14
N HIS A 32 -11.51 1.82 17.95
CA HIS A 32 -11.88 3.22 17.71
C HIS A 32 -11.02 3.90 16.63
N LEU A 33 -9.94 3.27 16.17
CA LEU A 33 -9.09 3.81 15.10
C LEU A 33 -9.61 3.36 13.75
N LEU A 34 -9.78 4.30 12.84
CA LEU A 34 -9.98 4.02 11.44
C LEU A 34 -8.60 3.92 10.76
N THR A 35 -8.28 2.75 10.25
CA THR A 35 -7.10 2.54 9.40
C THR A 35 -7.56 2.45 7.96
N LEU A 36 -7.10 3.38 7.13
CA LEU A 36 -7.38 3.38 5.71
C LEU A 36 -6.07 3.27 4.94
N GLN A 37 -6.03 2.35 3.99
CA GLN A 37 -4.88 2.07 3.17
C GLN A 37 -5.19 2.38 1.71
N TYR A 38 -4.42 3.25 1.11
CA TYR A 38 -4.52 3.58 -0.30
C TYR A 38 -3.38 2.93 -1.04
N VAL A 39 -3.68 1.97 -1.91
CA VAL A 39 -2.67 1.15 -2.59
C VAL A 39 -2.80 1.26 -4.09
N GLY A 40 -1.67 1.40 -4.77
CA GLY A 40 -1.58 1.40 -6.22
C GLY A 40 -1.32 -0.02 -6.75
N VAL A 41 -2.09 -0.42 -7.76
CA VAL A 41 -1.86 -1.66 -8.51
C VAL A 41 -1.72 -1.30 -9.97
N PRO A 42 -0.50 -1.17 -10.49
CA PRO A 42 -0.31 -0.78 -11.87
C PRO A 42 -0.69 -1.89 -12.83
N LEU A 43 -1.23 -1.50 -13.97
CA LEU A 43 -1.28 -2.35 -15.15
C LEU A 43 0.05 -2.23 -15.90
N SER A 44 0.45 -3.24 -16.66
CA SER A 44 1.74 -3.29 -17.34
C SER A 44 2.05 -2.08 -18.22
N GLY A 45 1.05 -1.40 -18.76
CA GLY A 45 1.21 -0.16 -19.54
C GLY A 45 1.42 1.12 -18.71
N HIS A 46 1.28 1.04 -17.38
CA HIS A 46 1.35 2.20 -16.46
C HIS A 46 2.60 2.18 -15.59
N ILE A 47 3.51 1.25 -15.85
CA ILE A 47 4.75 1.12 -15.09
C ILE A 47 5.78 2.12 -15.61
N GLY A 48 6.34 2.92 -14.71
CA GLY A 48 7.45 3.80 -15.01
C GLY A 48 8.71 3.01 -15.39
N LYS A 49 9.56 3.58 -16.25
CA LYS A 49 10.79 2.92 -16.71
C LYS A 49 11.69 2.48 -15.57
N SER A 50 11.73 3.24 -14.49
CA SER A 50 12.57 2.94 -13.31
C SER A 50 12.12 1.72 -12.52
N THR A 51 10.84 1.33 -12.63
CA THR A 51 10.24 0.23 -11.87
C THR A 51 9.90 -0.98 -12.72
N SER A 52 9.97 -0.88 -14.06
CA SER A 52 9.51 -1.93 -14.97
C SER A 52 10.23 -3.27 -14.77
N GLY A 53 11.54 -3.25 -14.56
CA GLY A 53 12.33 -4.48 -14.33
C GLY A 53 11.92 -5.21 -13.05
N ARG A 54 11.71 -4.46 -11.97
CA ARG A 54 11.26 -5.03 -10.70
C ARG A 54 9.81 -5.49 -10.75
N TYR A 55 8.94 -4.73 -11.41
CA TYR A 55 7.56 -5.13 -11.64
C TYR A 55 7.50 -6.51 -12.29
N SER A 56 8.24 -6.72 -13.38
CA SER A 56 8.29 -7.99 -14.08
C SER A 56 8.88 -9.12 -13.22
N ALA A 57 9.89 -8.82 -12.41
CA ALA A 57 10.50 -9.79 -11.51
C ALA A 57 9.55 -10.20 -10.35
N LEU A 58 8.72 -9.29 -9.87
CA LEU A 58 7.76 -9.57 -8.80
C LEU A 58 6.45 -10.18 -9.31
N GLN A 59 6.13 -10.03 -10.58
CA GLN A 59 4.86 -10.48 -11.17
C GLN A 59 4.53 -11.96 -10.91
N PRO A 60 5.47 -12.91 -10.96
CA PRO A 60 5.19 -14.30 -10.63
C PRO A 60 4.82 -14.53 -9.16
N LEU A 61 5.18 -13.61 -8.28
CA LEU A 61 4.91 -13.70 -6.84
C LEU A 61 3.55 -13.07 -6.46
N GLY A 62 2.98 -12.27 -7.34
CA GLY A 62 1.68 -11.65 -7.12
C GLY A 62 1.58 -10.20 -7.58
N PRO A 63 0.44 -9.56 -7.34
CA PRO A 63 0.26 -8.13 -7.60
C PRO A 63 1.29 -7.29 -6.86
N ASN A 64 1.86 -6.32 -7.55
CA ASN A 64 2.91 -5.46 -7.01
C ASN A 64 2.86 -4.07 -7.67
N ASP A 65 3.45 -3.08 -7.02
CA ASP A 65 3.51 -1.71 -7.51
C ASP A 65 4.81 -1.37 -8.26
N GLY A 66 5.64 -2.36 -8.52
CA GLY A 66 6.96 -2.23 -9.13
C GLY A 66 8.10 -2.11 -8.12
N LEU A 67 7.81 -2.12 -6.83
CA LEU A 67 8.81 -2.13 -5.76
C LEU A 67 8.46 -3.13 -4.66
N THR A 68 7.20 -3.21 -4.27
CA THR A 68 6.69 -4.04 -3.18
C THR A 68 5.52 -4.89 -3.66
N LEU A 69 5.35 -6.07 -3.05
CA LEU A 69 4.15 -6.89 -3.24
C LEU A 69 2.97 -6.28 -2.50
N LEU A 70 1.80 -6.28 -3.12
CA LEU A 70 0.57 -5.80 -2.50
C LEU A 70 0.30 -6.49 -1.14
N ALA A 71 0.53 -7.79 -1.07
CA ALA A 71 0.35 -8.56 0.17
C ALA A 71 1.25 -8.08 1.32
N ASP A 72 2.41 -7.51 1.02
CA ASP A 72 3.35 -6.99 2.03
C ASP A 72 3.00 -5.57 2.52
N GLU A 73 2.07 -4.91 1.86
CA GLU A 73 1.66 -3.54 2.20
C GLU A 73 0.41 -3.50 3.07
N LEU A 74 -0.45 -4.50 2.95
CA LEU A 74 -1.75 -4.49 3.62
C LEU A 74 -1.61 -4.85 5.11
N VAL A 75 -2.08 -3.96 5.98
CA VAL A 75 -2.20 -4.24 7.40
C VAL A 75 -3.59 -4.82 7.73
N PRO A 76 -3.70 -5.70 8.74
CA PRO A 76 -4.98 -6.32 9.10
C PRO A 76 -6.00 -5.30 9.60
N GLY A 77 -7.29 -5.53 9.28
CA GLY A 77 -8.42 -4.77 9.83
C GLY A 77 -8.62 -3.38 9.26
N GLY A 78 -7.86 -3.00 8.24
CA GLY A 78 -8.02 -1.71 7.58
C GLY A 78 -9.02 -1.73 6.43
N VAL A 79 -9.55 -0.57 6.11
CA VAL A 79 -10.26 -0.34 4.85
C VAL A 79 -9.23 -0.15 3.74
N VAL A 80 -9.36 -0.89 2.66
CA VAL A 80 -8.44 -0.82 1.53
C VAL A 80 -9.10 -0.13 0.35
N VAL A 81 -8.45 0.91 -0.15
CA VAL A 81 -8.82 1.59 -1.40
C VAL A 81 -7.72 1.30 -2.42
N THR A 82 -8.09 0.63 -3.50
CA THR A 82 -7.15 0.26 -4.56
C THR A 82 -7.29 1.20 -5.76
N ASP A 83 -6.19 1.76 -6.20
CA ASP A 83 -6.11 2.54 -7.44
C ASP A 83 -5.42 1.72 -8.51
N ILE A 84 -6.18 1.30 -9.51
CA ILE A 84 -5.68 0.49 -10.62
C ILE A 84 -5.04 1.41 -11.66
N GLY A 85 -3.81 1.11 -12.03
CA GLY A 85 -3.05 1.92 -12.98
C GLY A 85 -2.00 2.83 -12.33
N LEU A 86 -1.82 2.74 -11.01
CA LEU A 86 -0.88 3.55 -10.26
C LEU A 86 0.32 2.70 -9.82
N ASP A 87 1.54 3.13 -10.14
CA ASP A 87 2.76 2.48 -9.68
C ASP A 87 3.23 3.03 -8.32
N HIS A 88 4.32 2.50 -7.81
CA HIS A 88 4.89 2.86 -6.51
C HIS A 88 5.10 4.37 -6.31
N TYR A 89 5.36 5.12 -7.37
CA TYR A 89 5.64 6.55 -7.28
C TYR A 89 4.40 7.45 -7.34
N TYR A 90 3.21 6.88 -7.48
CA TYR A 90 1.95 7.62 -7.50
C TYR A 90 1.92 8.78 -8.51
N ARG A 91 2.53 8.57 -9.67
CA ARG A 91 2.58 9.58 -10.75
C ARG A 91 1.27 9.61 -11.53
N ASP A 92 0.32 10.34 -11.00
CA ASP A 92 -0.99 10.52 -11.59
C ASP A 92 -1.31 12.02 -11.64
N PRO A 93 -1.61 12.60 -12.82
CA PRO A 93 -1.99 14.00 -12.92
C PRO A 93 -3.27 14.33 -12.16
N MET A 94 -4.09 13.34 -11.83
CA MET A 94 -5.33 13.50 -11.05
C MET A 94 -5.16 13.22 -9.57
N ILE A 95 -3.91 13.14 -9.07
CA ILE A 95 -3.65 12.73 -7.67
C ILE A 95 -4.32 13.66 -6.65
N ASP A 96 -4.39 14.96 -6.92
CA ASP A 96 -5.05 15.92 -6.02
C ASP A 96 -6.54 15.64 -5.91
N LEU A 97 -7.20 15.35 -7.03
CA LEU A 97 -8.63 15.01 -7.05
C LEU A 97 -8.88 13.67 -6.35
N LYS A 98 -8.02 12.68 -6.58
CA LYS A 98 -8.09 11.38 -5.91
C LYS A 98 -7.88 11.51 -4.40
N THR A 99 -6.96 12.36 -3.97
CA THR A 99 -6.73 12.66 -2.56
C THR A 99 -7.98 13.29 -1.91
N LEU A 100 -8.63 14.23 -2.60
CA LEU A 100 -9.87 14.83 -2.12
C LEU A 100 -10.99 13.78 -2.01
N ALA A 101 -11.17 12.95 -3.02
CA ALA A 101 -12.13 11.86 -3.00
C ALA A 101 -11.88 10.88 -1.84
N LEU A 102 -10.61 10.57 -1.57
CA LEU A 102 -10.21 9.74 -0.45
C LEU A 102 -10.59 10.37 0.90
N ALA A 103 -10.42 11.69 1.04
CA ALA A 103 -10.85 12.41 2.24
C ALA A 103 -12.36 12.27 2.48
N TYR A 104 -13.17 12.36 1.45
CA TYR A 104 -14.61 12.11 1.54
C TYR A 104 -14.92 10.68 2.01
N VAL A 105 -14.23 9.67 1.49
CA VAL A 105 -14.39 8.28 1.93
C VAL A 105 -14.09 8.14 3.42
N VAL A 106 -13.03 8.80 3.90
CA VAL A 106 -12.70 8.81 5.34
C VAL A 106 -13.82 9.41 6.16
N PHE A 107 -14.34 10.55 5.76
CA PHE A 107 -15.45 11.21 6.48
C PHE A 107 -16.72 10.36 6.49
N GLU A 108 -17.10 9.76 5.37
CA GLU A 108 -18.27 8.88 5.30
C GLU A 108 -18.11 7.66 6.21
N GLU A 109 -16.94 7.04 6.21
CA GLU A 109 -16.67 5.88 7.06
C GLU A 109 -16.69 6.23 8.55
N LEU A 110 -16.15 7.38 8.93
CA LEU A 110 -16.21 7.87 10.32
C LEU A 110 -17.65 8.16 10.75
N GLN A 111 -18.46 8.75 9.89
CA GLN A 111 -19.89 8.99 10.17
C GLN A 111 -20.66 7.69 10.31
N ARG A 112 -20.39 6.71 9.44
CA ARG A 112 -21.03 5.40 9.51
C ARG A 112 -20.70 4.70 10.84
N ARG A 113 -19.44 4.70 11.25
CA ARG A 113 -19.00 4.11 12.51
C ARG A 113 -19.57 4.82 13.72
N GLY A 114 -19.69 6.14 13.68
CA GLY A 114 -20.33 6.93 14.74
C GLY A 114 -21.80 6.57 14.96
N LYS A 115 -22.54 6.25 13.89
CA LYS A 115 -23.95 5.82 13.98
C LYS A 115 -24.12 4.41 14.51
N GLU A 116 -23.16 3.51 14.25
CA GLU A 116 -23.20 2.12 14.76
C GLU A 116 -22.93 2.03 16.26
N THR A 117 -22.34 3.06 16.86
CA THR A 117 -22.07 3.12 18.31
C THR A 117 -23.17 3.83 19.11
N GLU A 118 -24.14 4.41 18.44
CA GLU A 118 -25.36 4.98 19.06
C GLU A 118 -26.46 3.89 19.17
#